data_d5317cef8e64d3f1a0083a45fedc2a42
#
_entry.id   d5317cef8e64d3f1a0083a45fedc2a42
#
_cell.length_a   1.000
_cell.length_b   1.000
_cell.length_c   1.000
_cell.angle_alpha   90.00
_cell.angle_beta   90.00
_cell.angle_gamma   90.00
#
_symmetry.space_group_name_H-M   'P 1'
#
loop_
_entity.id
_entity.type
_entity.pdbx_description
1 polymer ?
#
loop_
_entity_poly.entity_id
_entity_poly.type
_entity_poly.pdbx_seq_one_letter_code
_entity_poly.pdbx_strand_id
1 'polypeptide(L)'
;MIKALCANREYNDNLKTYDKKDGMLAVLLFAIIIIMYALLGILYKNNSFIKDNIKIIGCLFNLLLIIVTIIFVKLRKQGLETIGLKGRWKLSIILGGVLSLFYFYCNCLDHLINGEKLISITSILFLMVYFLLVATCEEFVFRGFIGTRLNGLIKNKYIVVLITGLLFVIMHFPYRMTAANMSLSDFDIGWLINLFIFHLIMSFIYMKTNSIYGSIIPHWISDLAYEIVSK
;
A
#
# COMPACT_ATOMS: atom_id res chain seq x y z
N MET A 1 -27.46 10.51 -2.61
CA MET A 1 -26.21 10.16 -3.30
C MET A 1 -24.98 10.90 -2.73
N ILE A 2 -25.02 12.21 -2.48
CA ILE A 2 -23.86 12.99 -1.98
C ILE A 2 -23.39 12.55 -0.57
N LYS A 3 -24.29 12.19 0.36
CA LYS A 3 -23.90 11.65 1.69
C LYS A 3 -23.12 10.34 1.63
N ALA A 4 -23.29 9.56 0.56
CA ALA A 4 -22.52 8.31 0.37
C ALA A 4 -21.04 8.58 0.10
N LEU A 5 -20.67 9.71 -0.48
CA LEU A 5 -19.28 10.08 -0.81
C LEU A 5 -18.57 10.86 0.32
N CYS A 6 -19.27 11.25 1.39
CA CYS A 6 -18.66 12.01 2.48
C CYS A 6 -17.71 11.13 3.31
N ALA A 7 -16.51 11.63 3.57
CA ALA A 7 -15.57 11.02 4.51
C ALA A 7 -16.14 10.97 5.94
N ASN A 8 -15.68 10.01 6.75
CA ASN A 8 -16.04 9.91 8.16
C ASN A 8 -15.71 11.23 8.91
N ARG A 9 -16.53 11.58 9.91
CA ARG A 9 -16.31 12.76 10.72
C ARG A 9 -14.96 12.71 11.45
N GLU A 10 -14.64 11.59 12.10
CA GLU A 10 -13.38 11.38 12.79
C GLU A 10 -12.17 11.56 11.86
N TYR A 11 -12.24 11.02 10.62
CA TYR A 11 -11.21 11.24 9.61
C TYR A 11 -11.04 12.74 9.31
N ASN A 12 -12.14 13.45 9.07
CA ASN A 12 -12.08 14.89 8.77
C ASN A 12 -11.53 15.70 9.96
N ASP A 13 -11.85 15.32 11.19
CA ASP A 13 -11.36 16.01 12.39
C ASP A 13 -9.87 15.74 12.60
N ASN A 14 -9.38 14.52 12.35
CA ASN A 14 -7.96 14.21 12.36
C ASN A 14 -7.18 15.06 11.34
N LEU A 15 -7.70 15.24 10.12
CA LEU A 15 -7.00 16.03 9.10
C LEU A 15 -6.76 17.49 9.51
N LYS A 16 -7.63 18.08 10.36
CA LYS A 16 -7.48 19.45 10.83
C LYS A 16 -6.31 19.62 11.80
N THR A 17 -5.86 18.54 12.43
CA THR A 17 -4.77 18.56 13.42
C THR A 17 -3.38 18.61 12.79
N TYR A 18 -3.27 18.26 11.50
CA TYR A 18 -1.97 18.20 10.83
C TYR A 18 -1.50 19.57 10.36
N ASP A 19 -0.24 19.88 10.68
CA ASP A 19 0.44 21.11 10.33
C ASP A 19 1.48 20.91 9.20
N LYS A 20 2.18 22.00 8.83
CA LYS A 20 3.22 21.98 7.80
C LYS A 20 4.35 20.97 8.10
N LYS A 21 4.70 20.78 9.39
CA LYS A 21 5.76 19.83 9.77
C LYS A 21 5.34 18.39 9.51
N ASP A 22 4.06 18.04 9.74
CA ASP A 22 3.50 16.73 9.42
C ASP A 22 3.59 16.46 7.92
N GLY A 23 3.21 17.44 7.09
CA GLY A 23 3.32 17.33 5.65
C GLY A 23 4.75 17.20 5.13
N MET A 24 5.70 17.90 5.74
CA MET A 24 7.13 17.76 5.41
C MET A 24 7.65 16.36 5.77
N LEU A 25 7.23 15.78 6.90
CA LEU A 25 7.60 14.40 7.25
C LEU A 25 6.99 13.38 6.28
N ALA A 26 5.79 13.63 5.75
CA ALA A 26 5.21 12.77 4.70
C ALA A 26 6.05 12.80 3.41
N VAL A 27 6.51 13.97 2.99
CA VAL A 27 7.41 14.12 1.83
C VAL A 27 8.76 13.44 2.10
N LEU A 28 9.32 13.62 3.30
CA LEU A 28 10.58 12.97 3.70
C LEU A 28 10.44 11.44 3.70
N LEU A 29 9.35 10.90 4.25
CA LEU A 29 9.10 9.46 4.24
C LEU A 29 9.02 8.92 2.81
N PHE A 30 8.35 9.63 1.90
CA PHE A 30 8.30 9.25 0.49
C PHE A 30 9.69 9.24 -0.15
N ALA A 31 10.52 10.24 0.11
CA ALA A 31 11.90 10.27 -0.38
C ALA A 31 12.72 9.07 0.16
N ILE A 32 12.57 8.71 1.43
CA ILE A 32 13.19 7.52 2.03
C ILE A 32 12.74 6.25 1.29
N ILE A 33 11.44 6.10 0.99
CA ILE A 33 10.90 4.96 0.23
C ILE A 33 11.59 4.83 -1.12
N ILE A 34 11.64 5.92 -1.90
CA ILE A 34 12.27 5.92 -3.23
C ILE A 34 13.74 5.48 -3.16
N ILE A 35 14.50 6.03 -2.20
CA ILE A 35 15.90 5.67 -2.00
C ILE A 35 16.04 4.20 -1.61
N MET A 36 15.22 3.72 -0.67
CA MET A 36 15.27 2.34 -0.20
C MET A 36 14.96 1.34 -1.32
N TYR A 37 13.92 1.59 -2.13
CA TYR A 37 13.58 0.71 -3.25
C TYR A 37 14.63 0.75 -4.36
N ALA A 38 15.22 1.91 -4.64
CA ALA A 38 16.34 2.02 -5.59
C ALA A 38 17.57 1.23 -5.11
N LEU A 39 17.96 1.38 -3.84
CA LEU A 39 19.05 0.64 -3.22
C LEU A 39 18.78 -0.88 -3.24
N LEU A 40 17.56 -1.30 -2.90
CA LEU A 40 17.18 -2.71 -2.93
C LEU A 40 17.34 -3.29 -4.33
N GLY A 41 16.95 -2.57 -5.39
CA GLY A 41 17.12 -3.01 -6.76
C GLY A 41 18.59 -3.09 -7.20
N ILE A 42 19.42 -2.12 -6.79
CA ILE A 42 20.88 -2.16 -7.04
C ILE A 42 21.51 -3.40 -6.34
N LEU A 43 21.15 -3.63 -5.09
CA LEU A 43 21.63 -4.77 -4.32
C LEU A 43 21.17 -6.10 -4.94
N TYR A 44 19.90 -6.20 -5.34
CA TYR A 44 19.35 -7.36 -6.05
C TYR A 44 20.13 -7.69 -7.31
N LYS A 45 20.48 -6.67 -8.11
CA LYS A 45 21.21 -6.84 -9.36
C LYS A 45 22.63 -7.34 -9.15
N ASN A 46 23.32 -6.89 -8.09
CA ASN A 46 24.75 -7.07 -7.91
C ASN A 46 25.13 -8.14 -6.87
N ASN A 47 24.15 -8.79 -6.20
CA ASN A 47 24.42 -9.74 -5.12
C ASN A 47 23.49 -10.95 -5.23
N SER A 48 24.06 -12.14 -5.49
CA SER A 48 23.32 -13.41 -5.63
C SER A 48 22.56 -13.77 -4.36
N PHE A 49 23.15 -13.61 -3.17
CA PHE A 49 22.46 -13.91 -1.91
C PHE A 49 21.20 -13.07 -1.75
N ILE A 50 21.25 -11.78 -2.10
CA ILE A 50 20.08 -10.89 -2.04
C ILE A 50 19.04 -11.32 -3.09
N LYS A 51 19.47 -11.69 -4.28
CA LYS A 51 18.60 -12.17 -5.35
C LYS A 51 17.83 -13.42 -4.92
N ASP A 52 18.53 -14.39 -4.34
CA ASP A 52 17.94 -15.66 -3.91
C ASP A 52 16.99 -15.49 -2.69
N ASN A 53 17.21 -14.46 -1.88
CA ASN A 53 16.44 -14.18 -0.66
C ASN A 53 15.58 -12.91 -0.75
N ILE A 54 15.25 -12.44 -1.95
CA ILE A 54 14.61 -11.11 -2.16
C ILE A 54 13.31 -10.94 -1.39
N LYS A 55 12.48 -11.97 -1.26
CA LYS A 55 11.21 -11.87 -0.51
C LYS A 55 11.45 -11.67 0.99
N ILE A 56 12.43 -12.36 1.57
CA ILE A 56 12.80 -12.21 2.99
C ILE A 56 13.39 -10.81 3.23
N ILE A 57 14.30 -10.37 2.35
CA ILE A 57 14.90 -9.04 2.43
C ILE A 57 13.86 -7.95 2.22
N GLY A 58 12.92 -8.15 1.29
CA GLY A 58 11.75 -7.27 1.11
C GLY A 58 10.90 -7.15 2.39
N CYS A 59 10.68 -8.26 3.11
CA CYS A 59 10.04 -8.23 4.43
C CYS A 59 10.77 -7.32 5.42
N LEU A 60 12.11 -7.44 5.50
CA LEU A 60 12.92 -6.60 6.40
C LEU A 60 12.84 -5.12 6.03
N PHE A 61 12.84 -4.79 4.74
CA PHE A 61 12.65 -3.43 4.25
C PHE A 61 11.26 -2.88 4.61
N ASN A 62 10.22 -3.67 4.44
CA ASN A 62 8.86 -3.28 4.82
C ASN A 62 8.73 -3.06 6.34
N LEU A 63 9.33 -3.93 7.16
CA LEU A 63 9.36 -3.73 8.62
C LEU A 63 10.11 -2.46 9.00
N LEU A 64 11.24 -2.17 8.34
CA LEU A 64 11.99 -0.93 8.56
C LEU A 64 11.14 0.31 8.22
N LEU A 65 10.39 0.31 7.13
CA LEU A 65 9.50 1.41 6.75
C LEU A 65 8.37 1.61 7.77
N ILE A 66 7.79 0.53 8.31
CA ILE A 66 6.81 0.61 9.40
C ILE A 66 7.45 1.27 10.64
N ILE A 67 8.67 0.85 11.02
CA ILE A 67 9.38 1.40 12.17
C ILE A 67 9.67 2.89 11.97
N VAL A 68 10.19 3.30 10.82
CA VAL A 68 10.44 4.72 10.49
C VAL A 68 9.14 5.53 10.57
N THR A 69 8.04 4.99 10.05
CA THR A 69 6.73 5.64 10.12
C THR A 69 6.27 5.82 11.57
N ILE A 70 6.43 4.79 12.41
CA ILE A 70 6.11 4.87 13.85
C ILE A 70 6.97 5.93 14.53
N ILE A 71 8.27 6.00 14.22
CA ILE A 71 9.16 7.03 14.75
C ILE A 71 8.64 8.42 14.39
N PHE A 72 8.24 8.67 13.15
CA PHE A 72 7.70 9.97 12.72
C PHE A 72 6.41 10.34 13.45
N VAL A 73 5.51 9.37 13.65
CA VAL A 73 4.29 9.57 14.46
C VAL A 73 4.65 9.97 15.90
N LYS A 74 5.60 9.26 16.52
CA LYS A 74 6.03 9.53 17.89
C LYS A 74 6.77 10.87 18.04
N LEU A 75 7.63 11.23 17.09
CA LEU A 75 8.29 12.54 17.04
C LEU A 75 7.29 13.71 17.03
N ARG A 76 6.11 13.49 16.41
CA ARG A 76 5.01 14.45 16.39
C ARG A 76 4.09 14.34 17.63
N LYS A 77 4.41 13.50 18.61
CA LYS A 77 3.59 13.21 19.79
C LYS A 77 2.17 12.78 19.44
N GLN A 78 2.01 12.11 18.30
CA GLN A 78 0.74 11.58 17.83
C GLN A 78 0.60 10.12 18.27
N GLY A 79 -0.65 9.65 18.46
CA GLY A 79 -0.93 8.24 18.72
C GLY A 79 -1.04 7.42 17.43
N LEU A 80 -0.83 6.11 17.53
CA LEU A 80 -0.96 5.19 16.39
C LEU A 80 -2.40 5.07 15.86
N GLU A 81 -3.40 5.46 16.65
CA GLU A 81 -4.80 5.59 16.19
C GLU A 81 -4.95 6.57 15.03
N THR A 82 -4.06 7.55 14.91
CA THR A 82 -4.06 8.53 13.81
C THR A 82 -3.67 7.94 12.45
N ILE A 83 -3.16 6.70 12.44
CA ILE A 83 -2.88 5.92 11.21
C ILE A 83 -4.11 5.10 10.78
N GLY A 84 -5.16 5.05 11.60
CA GLY A 84 -6.36 4.27 11.30
C GLY A 84 -6.39 2.87 11.92
N LEU A 85 -5.64 2.63 13.01
CA LEU A 85 -5.68 1.35 13.73
C LEU A 85 -6.95 1.18 14.57
N LYS A 86 -7.71 2.25 14.81
CA LYS A 86 -9.00 2.24 15.52
C LYS A 86 -10.14 2.46 14.52
N GLY A 87 -10.73 3.60 14.50
CA GLY A 87 -11.81 3.98 13.59
C GLY A 87 -12.97 2.97 13.57
N ARG A 88 -13.70 2.95 12.47
CA ARG A 88 -14.84 2.03 12.25
C ARG A 88 -14.37 0.68 11.70
N TRP A 89 -13.50 0.00 12.43
CA TRP A 89 -12.80 -1.19 11.97
C TRP A 89 -13.73 -2.33 11.50
N LYS A 90 -14.87 -2.57 12.16
CA LYS A 90 -15.85 -3.59 11.74
C LYS A 90 -16.40 -3.31 10.33
N LEU A 91 -16.83 -2.07 10.08
CA LEU A 91 -17.29 -1.66 8.75
C LEU A 91 -16.14 -1.73 7.73
N SER A 92 -14.93 -1.35 8.14
CA SER A 92 -13.73 -1.43 7.32
C SER A 92 -13.47 -2.86 6.84
N ILE A 93 -13.48 -3.84 7.75
CA ILE A 93 -13.31 -5.26 7.43
C ILE A 93 -14.42 -5.77 6.49
N ILE A 94 -15.68 -5.39 6.72
CA ILE A 94 -16.78 -5.81 5.84
C ILE A 94 -16.58 -5.28 4.42
N LEU A 95 -16.29 -3.98 4.27
CA LEU A 95 -16.06 -3.37 2.95
C LEU A 95 -14.84 -3.97 2.26
N GLY A 96 -13.74 -4.16 3.00
CA GLY A 96 -12.53 -4.80 2.48
C GLY A 96 -12.78 -6.27 2.11
N GLY A 97 -13.52 -7.03 2.92
CA GLY A 97 -13.87 -8.42 2.64
C GLY A 97 -14.69 -8.58 1.36
N VAL A 98 -15.70 -7.72 1.17
CA VAL A 98 -16.48 -7.73 -0.10
C VAL A 98 -15.59 -7.43 -1.31
N LEU A 99 -14.71 -6.44 -1.20
CA LEU A 99 -13.79 -6.12 -2.28
C LEU A 99 -12.76 -7.23 -2.53
N SER A 100 -12.33 -7.93 -1.48
CA SER A 100 -11.43 -9.08 -1.60
C SER A 100 -12.03 -10.23 -2.41
N LEU A 101 -13.33 -10.48 -2.29
CA LEU A 101 -14.01 -11.50 -3.10
C LEU A 101 -13.92 -11.17 -4.60
N PHE A 102 -14.05 -9.89 -4.96
CA PHE A 102 -13.89 -9.44 -6.34
C PHE A 102 -12.45 -9.66 -6.85
N TYR A 103 -11.43 -9.23 -6.08
CA TYR A 103 -10.03 -9.44 -6.48
C TYR A 103 -9.64 -10.91 -6.52
N PHE A 104 -10.14 -11.72 -5.59
CA PHE A 104 -9.91 -13.16 -5.62
C PHE A 104 -10.53 -13.81 -6.86
N TYR A 105 -11.74 -13.41 -7.22
CA TYR A 105 -12.37 -13.88 -8.45
C TYR A 105 -11.52 -13.53 -9.67
N CYS A 106 -11.19 -12.25 -9.87
CA CYS A 106 -10.45 -11.80 -11.06
C CYS A 106 -9.03 -12.34 -11.16
N ASN A 107 -8.33 -12.49 -10.03
CA ASN A 107 -6.91 -12.82 -10.03
C ASN A 107 -6.61 -14.31 -9.80
N CYS A 108 -7.57 -15.09 -9.33
CA CYS A 108 -7.36 -16.50 -9.02
C CYS A 108 -8.46 -17.39 -9.60
N LEU A 109 -9.73 -17.17 -9.24
CA LEU A 109 -10.81 -18.10 -9.57
C LEU A 109 -11.04 -18.20 -11.07
N ASP A 110 -10.98 -17.07 -11.79
CA ASP A 110 -11.11 -17.05 -13.26
C ASP A 110 -10.02 -17.91 -13.95
N HIS A 111 -8.79 -17.80 -13.50
CA HIS A 111 -7.66 -18.62 -13.96
C HIS A 111 -7.85 -20.11 -13.66
N LEU A 112 -8.35 -20.46 -12.48
CA LEU A 112 -8.63 -21.85 -12.10
C LEU A 112 -9.76 -22.46 -12.95
N ILE A 113 -10.80 -21.67 -13.26
CA ILE A 113 -11.90 -22.09 -14.15
C ILE A 113 -11.37 -22.38 -15.56
N ASN A 114 -10.36 -21.63 -16.01
CA ASN A 114 -9.68 -21.82 -17.31
C ASN A 114 -8.63 -22.95 -17.31
N GLY A 115 -8.51 -23.70 -16.20
CA GLY A 115 -7.68 -24.92 -16.12
C GLY A 115 -6.25 -24.70 -15.59
N GLU A 116 -5.90 -23.49 -15.17
CA GLU A 116 -4.63 -23.24 -14.49
C GLU A 116 -4.62 -23.90 -13.10
N LYS A 117 -3.43 -24.15 -12.54
CA LYS A 117 -3.28 -24.89 -11.28
C LYS A 117 -2.72 -24.00 -10.18
N LEU A 118 -3.05 -24.35 -8.95
CA LEU A 118 -2.40 -23.73 -7.79
C LEU A 118 -0.96 -24.21 -7.64
N ILE A 119 -0.09 -23.32 -7.19
CA ILE A 119 1.25 -23.67 -6.74
C ILE A 119 1.21 -24.54 -5.47
N SER A 120 2.37 -25.01 -4.98
CA SER A 120 2.44 -25.86 -3.79
C SER A 120 1.85 -25.15 -2.54
N ILE A 121 1.22 -25.92 -1.66
CA ILE A 121 0.65 -25.39 -0.41
C ILE A 121 1.70 -24.68 0.45
N THR A 122 2.92 -25.18 0.49
CA THR A 122 4.04 -24.57 1.23
C THR A 122 4.34 -23.17 0.68
N SER A 123 4.38 -23.03 -0.65
CA SER A 123 4.56 -21.73 -1.31
C SER A 123 3.40 -20.78 -1.00
N ILE A 124 2.17 -21.28 -1.01
CA ILE A 124 0.98 -20.47 -0.68
C ILE A 124 1.09 -19.92 0.76
N LEU A 125 1.40 -20.78 1.74
CA LEU A 125 1.55 -20.36 3.14
C LEU A 125 2.66 -19.30 3.32
N PHE A 126 3.78 -19.46 2.63
CA PHE A 126 4.85 -18.46 2.64
C PHE A 126 4.37 -17.13 2.03
N LEU A 127 3.71 -17.17 0.86
CA LEU A 127 3.20 -15.96 0.20
C LEU A 127 2.10 -15.27 0.98
N MET A 128 1.26 -16.01 1.73
CA MET A 128 0.25 -15.42 2.62
C MET A 128 0.90 -14.49 3.65
N VAL A 129 1.96 -14.95 4.32
CA VAL A 129 2.67 -14.13 5.32
C VAL A 129 3.40 -12.97 4.64
N TYR A 130 4.07 -13.23 3.53
CA TYR A 130 4.82 -12.24 2.76
C TYR A 130 3.91 -11.07 2.32
N PHE A 131 2.83 -11.36 1.61
CA PHE A 131 1.94 -10.32 1.10
C PHE A 131 1.10 -9.64 2.18
N LEU A 132 0.79 -10.33 3.29
CA LEU A 132 0.18 -9.67 4.44
C LEU A 132 1.09 -8.58 5.00
N LEU A 133 2.39 -8.82 5.09
CA LEU A 133 3.34 -7.82 5.56
C LEU A 133 3.50 -6.69 4.54
N VAL A 134 3.61 -7.00 3.24
CA VAL A 134 3.69 -5.99 2.17
C VAL A 134 2.47 -5.08 2.20
N ALA A 135 1.25 -5.66 2.13
CA ALA A 135 0.01 -4.90 2.16
C ALA A 135 -0.12 -4.07 3.44
N THR A 136 0.23 -4.65 4.61
CA THR A 136 0.21 -3.91 5.88
C THR A 136 1.15 -2.71 5.83
N CYS A 137 2.37 -2.87 5.35
CA CYS A 137 3.34 -1.78 5.23
C CYS A 137 2.84 -0.67 4.30
N GLU A 138 2.42 -1.04 3.10
CA GLU A 138 2.01 -0.07 2.10
C GLU A 138 0.75 0.69 2.53
N GLU A 139 -0.24 0.02 3.11
CA GLU A 139 -1.43 0.69 3.63
C GLU A 139 -1.12 1.60 4.82
N PHE A 140 -0.28 1.13 5.74
CA PHE A 140 0.17 1.89 6.90
C PHE A 140 0.90 3.18 6.50
N VAL A 141 1.78 3.08 5.52
CA VAL A 141 2.58 4.19 5.00
C VAL A 141 1.74 5.13 4.14
N PHE A 142 1.06 4.61 3.11
CA PHE A 142 0.41 5.47 2.12
C PHE A 142 -0.94 5.99 2.59
N ARG A 143 -1.82 5.16 3.16
CA ARG A 143 -3.15 5.61 3.63
C ARG A 143 -3.05 6.14 5.05
N GLY A 144 -2.37 5.41 5.92
CA GLY A 144 -2.23 5.77 7.32
C GLY A 144 -1.41 7.03 7.55
N PHE A 145 -0.24 7.16 6.91
CA PHE A 145 0.67 8.27 7.17
C PHE A 145 0.69 9.31 6.05
N ILE A 146 1.21 9.02 4.86
CA ILE A 146 1.40 10.02 3.79
C ILE A 146 0.08 10.67 3.42
N GLY A 147 -0.96 9.88 3.13
CA GLY A 147 -2.28 10.35 2.71
C GLY A 147 -3.04 11.19 3.74
N THR A 148 -2.67 11.08 5.01
CA THR A 148 -3.25 11.94 6.06
C THR A 148 -2.40 13.17 6.32
N ARG A 149 -1.06 13.04 6.43
CA ARG A 149 -0.15 14.12 6.83
C ARG A 149 0.09 15.14 5.74
N LEU A 150 0.00 14.76 4.46
CA LEU A 150 0.05 15.73 3.34
C LEU A 150 -1.04 16.81 3.44
N ASN A 151 -2.13 16.58 4.20
CA ASN A 151 -3.11 17.62 4.51
C ASN A 151 -2.53 18.78 5.34
N GLY A 152 -1.37 18.60 5.96
CA GLY A 152 -0.61 19.69 6.58
C GLY A 152 -0.10 20.73 5.57
N LEU A 153 0.17 20.31 4.33
CA LEU A 153 0.61 21.17 3.22
C LEU A 153 -0.55 21.52 2.28
N ILE A 154 -1.41 20.56 1.97
CA ILE A 154 -2.50 20.71 1.00
C ILE A 154 -3.82 20.50 1.74
N LYS A 155 -4.60 21.57 1.92
CA LYS A 155 -5.83 21.51 2.74
C LYS A 155 -7.03 20.82 2.06
N ASN A 156 -6.89 20.40 0.81
CA ASN A 156 -7.92 19.67 0.09
C ASN A 156 -7.63 18.17 0.09
N LYS A 157 -8.35 17.41 0.89
CA LYS A 157 -8.18 15.96 1.04
C LYS A 157 -8.32 15.17 -0.26
N TYR A 158 -9.13 15.61 -1.21
CA TYR A 158 -9.31 14.93 -2.50
C TYR A 158 -8.07 15.11 -3.39
N ILE A 159 -7.49 16.32 -3.38
CA ILE A 159 -6.22 16.57 -4.07
C ILE A 159 -5.10 15.74 -3.42
N VAL A 160 -5.09 15.65 -2.09
CA VAL A 160 -4.12 14.78 -1.37
C VAL A 160 -4.26 13.32 -1.78
N VAL A 161 -5.48 12.80 -1.91
CA VAL A 161 -5.71 11.41 -2.37
C VAL A 161 -5.18 11.21 -3.78
N LEU A 162 -5.42 12.15 -4.70
CA LEU A 162 -4.88 12.05 -6.07
C LEU A 162 -3.35 12.08 -6.08
N ILE A 163 -2.74 13.01 -5.36
CA ILE A 163 -1.28 13.10 -5.25
C ILE A 163 -0.70 11.83 -4.62
N THR A 164 -1.28 11.35 -3.53
CA THR A 164 -0.81 10.12 -2.88
C THR A 164 -0.95 8.91 -3.80
N GLY A 165 -1.98 8.89 -4.66
CA GLY A 165 -2.14 7.88 -5.71
C GLY A 165 -1.01 7.92 -6.74
N LEU A 166 -0.61 9.11 -7.19
CA LEU A 166 0.55 9.27 -8.07
C LEU A 166 1.84 8.83 -7.37
N LEU A 167 2.04 9.20 -6.11
CA LEU A 167 3.19 8.77 -5.33
C LEU A 167 3.21 7.24 -5.16
N PHE A 168 2.04 6.61 -4.97
CA PHE A 168 1.91 5.15 -4.87
C PHE A 168 2.33 4.45 -6.19
N VAL A 169 1.97 5.00 -7.34
CA VAL A 169 2.44 4.51 -8.64
C VAL A 169 3.95 4.71 -8.78
N ILE A 170 4.46 5.91 -8.46
CA ILE A 170 5.88 6.27 -8.60
C ILE A 170 6.79 5.37 -7.74
N MET A 171 6.36 4.94 -6.57
CA MET A 171 7.18 4.09 -5.71
C MET A 171 7.51 2.72 -6.33
N HIS A 172 6.75 2.27 -7.33
CA HIS A 172 6.99 1.00 -8.00
C HIS A 172 8.11 1.07 -9.07
N PHE A 173 8.54 2.27 -9.47
CA PHE A 173 9.57 2.43 -10.49
C PHE A 173 11.00 2.12 -10.00
N PRO A 174 11.47 2.67 -8.84
CA PRO A 174 12.89 2.62 -8.50
C PRO A 174 13.47 1.21 -8.45
N TYR A 175 12.78 0.26 -7.83
CA TYR A 175 13.21 -1.13 -7.77
C TYR A 175 13.30 -1.76 -9.17
N ARG A 176 12.24 -1.62 -9.99
CA ARG A 176 12.18 -2.25 -11.32
C ARG A 176 13.22 -1.64 -12.27
N MET A 177 13.41 -0.32 -12.22
CA MET A 177 14.42 0.38 -13.02
C MET A 177 15.83 -0.07 -12.66
N THR A 178 16.14 -0.25 -11.38
CA THR A 178 17.49 -0.61 -10.93
C THR A 178 17.76 -2.12 -10.96
N ALA A 179 16.78 -2.96 -10.62
CA ALA A 179 16.91 -4.41 -10.61
C ALA A 179 16.91 -5.03 -12.01
N ALA A 180 16.01 -4.56 -12.89
CA ALA A 180 15.79 -5.12 -14.23
C ALA A 180 16.28 -4.21 -15.38
N ASN A 181 16.89 -3.04 -15.07
CA ASN A 181 17.28 -2.01 -16.04
C ASN A 181 16.11 -1.49 -16.92
N MET A 182 14.89 -1.50 -16.38
CA MET A 182 13.74 -0.99 -17.10
C MET A 182 13.84 0.52 -17.27
N SER A 183 13.49 1.01 -18.46
CA SER A 183 13.23 2.43 -18.74
C SER A 183 11.77 2.78 -18.47
N LEU A 184 11.42 4.07 -18.47
CA LEU A 184 10.02 4.50 -18.26
C LEU A 184 9.07 3.98 -19.34
N SER A 185 9.57 3.75 -20.57
CA SER A 185 8.79 3.22 -21.69
C SER A 185 8.45 1.72 -21.56
N ASP A 186 9.14 1.00 -20.68
CA ASP A 186 8.94 -0.44 -20.50
C ASP A 186 7.80 -0.77 -19.52
N PHE A 187 7.24 0.25 -18.87
CA PHE A 187 6.11 0.07 -17.95
C PHE A 187 4.78 0.03 -18.71
N ASP A 188 4.00 -1.00 -18.44
CA ASP A 188 2.65 -1.12 -18.99
C ASP A 188 1.73 -0.04 -18.42
N ILE A 189 1.16 0.78 -19.31
CA ILE A 189 0.27 1.89 -18.93
C ILE A 189 -1.01 1.39 -18.26
N GLY A 190 -1.54 0.25 -18.70
CA GLY A 190 -2.73 -0.36 -18.12
C GLY A 190 -2.48 -0.77 -16.66
N TRP A 191 -1.31 -1.35 -16.38
CA TRP A 191 -0.88 -1.69 -15.03
C TRP A 191 -0.72 -0.44 -14.15
N LEU A 192 -0.13 0.66 -14.65
CA LEU A 192 0.01 1.92 -13.91
C LEU A 192 -1.35 2.54 -13.58
N ILE A 193 -2.28 2.55 -14.54
CA ILE A 193 -3.65 3.02 -14.34
C ILE A 193 -4.36 2.15 -13.29
N ASN A 194 -4.19 0.83 -13.35
CA ASN A 194 -4.78 -0.09 -12.37
C ASN A 194 -4.26 0.17 -10.95
N LEU A 195 -2.95 0.36 -10.77
CA LEU A 195 -2.37 0.76 -9.48
C LEU A 195 -2.97 2.06 -8.94
N PHE A 196 -3.15 3.06 -9.81
CA PHE A 196 -3.74 4.34 -9.43
C PHE A 196 -5.20 4.18 -8.99
N ILE A 197 -6.02 3.45 -9.79
CA ILE A 197 -7.43 3.17 -9.47
C ILE A 197 -7.53 2.37 -8.17
N PHE A 198 -6.69 1.34 -8.02
CA PHE A 198 -6.58 0.56 -6.78
C PHE A 198 -6.33 1.47 -5.58
N HIS A 199 -5.37 2.39 -5.68
CA HIS A 199 -5.10 3.36 -4.63
C HIS A 199 -6.34 4.20 -4.30
N LEU A 200 -7.08 4.69 -5.30
CA LEU A 200 -8.28 5.51 -5.08
C LEU A 200 -9.37 4.75 -4.33
N ILE A 201 -9.61 3.49 -4.71
CA ILE A 201 -10.62 2.63 -4.06
C ILE A 201 -10.25 2.39 -2.58
N MET A 202 -8.99 2.02 -2.31
CA MET A 202 -8.50 1.80 -0.94
C MET A 202 -8.57 3.07 -0.09
N SER A 203 -8.19 4.22 -0.67
CA SER A 203 -8.28 5.51 -0.01
C SER A 203 -9.72 5.90 0.30
N PHE A 204 -10.67 5.57 -0.59
CA PHE A 204 -12.09 5.79 -0.34
C PHE A 204 -12.59 4.98 0.87
N ILE A 205 -12.25 3.69 0.96
CA ILE A 205 -12.61 2.85 2.11
C ILE A 205 -12.00 3.42 3.39
N TYR A 206 -10.72 3.80 3.35
CA TYR A 206 -10.03 4.43 4.48
C TYR A 206 -10.73 5.72 4.93
N MET A 207 -11.04 6.63 4.02
CA MET A 207 -11.76 7.87 4.32
C MET A 207 -13.14 7.64 4.94
N LYS A 208 -13.84 6.58 4.53
CA LYS A 208 -15.17 6.19 5.03
C LYS A 208 -15.13 5.62 6.44
N THR A 209 -14.08 4.91 6.77
CA THR A 209 -14.01 4.12 7.98
C THR A 209 -13.03 4.69 9.00
N ASN A 210 -12.11 5.55 8.58
CA ASN A 210 -10.94 5.98 9.34
C ASN A 210 -10.14 4.77 9.88
N SER A 211 -10.09 3.69 9.08
CA SER A 211 -9.46 2.43 9.48
C SER A 211 -8.76 1.76 8.31
N ILE A 212 -7.52 1.30 8.52
CA ILE A 212 -6.68 0.69 7.48
C ILE A 212 -7.03 -0.78 7.18
N TYR A 213 -7.80 -1.47 8.03
CA TYR A 213 -8.07 -2.89 7.84
C TYR A 213 -8.82 -3.18 6.53
N GLY A 214 -9.72 -2.29 6.13
CA GLY A 214 -10.48 -2.45 4.89
C GLY A 214 -9.69 -2.19 3.63
N SER A 215 -8.49 -1.61 3.72
CA SER A 215 -7.56 -1.51 2.61
C SER A 215 -6.49 -2.60 2.66
N ILE A 216 -6.04 -3.03 3.84
CA ILE A 216 -5.07 -4.14 3.99
C ILE A 216 -5.63 -5.45 3.43
N ILE A 217 -6.87 -5.82 3.78
CA ILE A 217 -7.44 -7.13 3.41
C ILE A 217 -7.53 -7.32 1.89
N PRO A 218 -8.16 -6.42 1.11
CA PRO A 218 -8.24 -6.58 -0.34
C PRO A 218 -6.88 -6.44 -1.04
N HIS A 219 -5.96 -5.63 -0.51
CA HIS A 219 -4.61 -5.53 -1.00
C HIS A 219 -3.88 -6.85 -0.85
N TRP A 220 -3.86 -7.40 0.36
CA TRP A 220 -3.30 -8.71 0.64
C TRP A 220 -3.87 -9.82 -0.26
N ILE A 221 -5.19 -9.90 -0.37
CA ILE A 221 -5.87 -10.92 -1.19
C ILE A 221 -5.59 -10.72 -2.68
N SER A 222 -5.54 -9.48 -3.17
CA SER A 222 -5.21 -9.19 -4.57
C SER A 222 -3.83 -9.71 -4.95
N ASP A 223 -2.81 -9.39 -4.16
CA ASP A 223 -1.43 -9.80 -4.43
C ASP A 223 -1.25 -11.31 -4.30
N LEU A 224 -1.83 -11.88 -3.23
CA LEU A 224 -1.80 -13.32 -3.01
C LEU A 224 -2.48 -14.07 -4.15
N ALA A 225 -3.70 -13.69 -4.53
CA ALA A 225 -4.48 -14.35 -5.55
C ALA A 225 -3.79 -14.34 -6.92
N TYR A 226 -3.07 -13.26 -7.23
CA TYR A 226 -2.29 -13.15 -8.48
C TYR A 226 -1.10 -14.10 -8.54
N GLU A 227 -0.44 -14.37 -7.39
CA GLU A 227 0.81 -15.15 -7.34
C GLU A 227 0.59 -16.64 -7.05
N ILE A 228 -0.57 -17.06 -6.54
CA ILE A 228 -0.81 -18.47 -6.18
C ILE A 228 -1.23 -19.34 -7.34
N VAL A 229 -1.52 -18.76 -8.50
CA VAL A 229 -1.83 -19.50 -9.73
C VAL A 229 -0.54 -19.70 -10.53
N SER A 230 -0.29 -20.95 -10.93
CA SER A 230 0.86 -21.28 -11.79
C SER A 230 0.58 -20.80 -13.21
N LYS A 231 1.38 -19.85 -13.66
CA LYS A 231 1.37 -19.34 -15.03
C LYS A 231 2.27 -20.15 -15.93
#